data_f00fcdfd60309c589e2c900dbd9933ba
#
_entry.id   f00fcdfd60309c589e2c900dbd9933ba
#
_cell.length_a   1.000
_cell.length_b   1.000
_cell.length_c   1.000
_cell.angle_alpha   90.00
_cell.angle_beta   90.00
_cell.angle_gamma   90.00
#
_symmetry.space_group_name_H-M   'P 1'
#
loop_
_entity.id
_entity.type
_entity.pdbx_description
1 polymer ?
#
loop_
_entity_poly.entity_id
_entity_poly.type
_entity_poly.pdbx_seq_one_letter_code
_entity_poly.pdbx_strand_id
1 'polypeptide(L)'
;MSRNQPRSSLFPPTLARRHLLSTGMGGLLGLSLPNLLRADAERAKTGIPSRADHIIILFLNGGPSHLDTWDMKPDQPAEIRGEFQPIASSLPSVPVCEHLPHLAPHMHRCTLIRSVHHSVNNAHALAVYTSLTGHDKGERNVNGRVSPEDHPAVGSVFSKLYPPTQPIVPYVSLPYITQEGAGGPPQPGFYGGLLGKPFDPLFVTRDPNAAGFSIPELALQDDVAHDRFTRRRDLRGQLDATFDSRASRETAGLNGFQERALELLSSPMTQNAFRLERESDSVRA
;
A
#
# COMPACT_ATOMS: atom_id res chain seq x y z
N MET A 1 -46.29 -36.56 28.92
CA MET A 1 -45.31 -35.47 29.11
C MET A 1 -44.22 -35.63 28.06
N SER A 2 -44.38 -34.97 26.93
CA SER A 2 -43.42 -34.99 25.82
C SER A 2 -42.68 -33.62 25.80
N ARG A 3 -41.37 -33.64 26.04
CA ARG A 3 -40.53 -32.46 25.97
C ARG A 3 -40.16 -32.18 24.49
N ASN A 4 -40.76 -31.12 23.95
CA ASN A 4 -40.34 -30.53 22.70
C ASN A 4 -39.01 -29.80 22.94
N GLN A 5 -37.91 -30.28 22.35
CA GLN A 5 -36.66 -29.51 22.22
C GLN A 5 -36.74 -28.66 20.96
N PRO A 6 -36.39 -27.38 21.03
CA PRO A 6 -36.30 -26.53 19.83
C PRO A 6 -35.07 -26.93 19.01
N ARG A 7 -35.27 -27.20 17.72
CA ARG A 7 -34.21 -27.36 16.73
C ARG A 7 -33.43 -26.04 16.62
N SER A 8 -32.17 -26.08 16.96
CA SER A 8 -31.23 -24.97 16.69
C SER A 8 -31.15 -24.74 15.19
N SER A 9 -31.61 -23.58 14.73
CA SER A 9 -31.43 -23.13 13.35
C SER A 9 -29.93 -22.85 13.11
N LEU A 10 -29.35 -23.56 12.16
CA LEU A 10 -27.95 -23.46 11.72
C LEU A 10 -27.61 -22.13 10.98
N PHE A 11 -28.52 -21.18 10.97
CA PHE A 11 -28.28 -19.87 10.32
C PHE A 11 -28.51 -18.75 11.31
N PRO A 12 -27.54 -17.82 11.44
CA PRO A 12 -27.74 -16.61 12.24
C PRO A 12 -28.86 -15.78 11.61
N PRO A 13 -29.73 -15.14 12.41
CA PRO A 13 -30.78 -14.29 11.91
C PRO A 13 -30.19 -13.01 11.32
N THR A 14 -30.64 -12.66 10.12
CA THR A 14 -30.40 -11.37 9.42
C THR A 14 -29.13 -11.21 8.60
N LEU A 15 -28.91 -12.06 7.62
CA LEU A 15 -28.21 -11.61 6.41
C LEU A 15 -29.19 -10.78 5.58
N ALA A 16 -29.06 -9.47 5.63
CA ALA A 16 -29.89 -8.61 4.78
C ALA A 16 -29.68 -8.98 3.31
N ARG A 17 -30.76 -9.04 2.51
CA ARG A 17 -30.73 -9.42 1.08
C ARG A 17 -29.66 -8.66 0.27
N ARG A 18 -29.36 -7.40 0.65
CA ARG A 18 -28.29 -6.59 0.05
C ARG A 18 -26.90 -7.16 0.29
N HIS A 19 -26.63 -7.80 1.46
CA HIS A 19 -25.34 -8.42 1.76
C HIS A 19 -25.17 -9.72 0.99
N LEU A 20 -26.25 -10.49 0.78
CA LEU A 20 -26.24 -11.67 -0.07
C LEU A 20 -25.96 -11.29 -1.53
N LEU A 21 -26.54 -10.20 -2.02
CA LEU A 21 -26.32 -9.70 -3.39
C LEU A 21 -24.92 -9.11 -3.56
N SER A 22 -24.39 -8.36 -2.59
CA SER A 22 -23.05 -7.80 -2.68
C SER A 22 -21.95 -8.87 -2.58
N THR A 23 -22.14 -9.87 -1.71
CA THR A 23 -21.21 -11.01 -1.59
C THR A 23 -21.33 -11.96 -2.79
N GLY A 24 -22.56 -12.14 -3.31
CA GLY A 24 -22.82 -12.99 -4.47
C GLY A 24 -22.31 -12.39 -5.79
N MET A 25 -22.43 -11.08 -5.99
CA MET A 25 -21.98 -10.44 -7.23
C MET A 25 -20.45 -10.37 -7.32
N GLY A 26 -19.74 -10.11 -6.23
CA GLY A 26 -18.27 -10.17 -6.21
C GLY A 26 -17.74 -11.60 -6.48
N GLY A 27 -18.41 -12.61 -5.94
CA GLY A 27 -18.09 -14.02 -6.19
C GLY A 27 -18.48 -14.49 -7.59
N LEU A 28 -19.62 -14.03 -8.13
CA LEU A 28 -20.09 -14.36 -9.49
C LEU A 28 -19.21 -13.77 -10.59
N LEU A 29 -18.64 -12.59 -10.36
CA LEU A 29 -17.70 -11.95 -11.32
C LEU A 29 -16.27 -12.47 -11.18
N GLY A 30 -15.99 -13.39 -10.27
CA GLY A 30 -14.65 -13.96 -10.08
C GLY A 30 -13.58 -12.97 -9.60
N LEU A 31 -13.97 -11.77 -9.18
CA LEU A 31 -13.07 -10.68 -8.77
C LEU A 31 -12.63 -10.77 -7.29
N SER A 32 -12.42 -11.97 -6.77
CA SER A 32 -11.79 -12.13 -5.46
C SER A 32 -10.26 -12.11 -5.60
N LEU A 33 -9.55 -11.59 -4.60
CA LEU A 33 -8.08 -11.58 -4.60
C LEU A 33 -7.48 -12.99 -4.88
N PRO A 34 -7.98 -14.10 -4.31
CA PRO A 34 -7.52 -15.43 -4.67
C PRO A 34 -7.71 -15.79 -6.15
N ASN A 35 -8.80 -15.36 -6.75
CA ASN A 35 -9.05 -15.62 -8.18
C ASN A 35 -8.18 -14.74 -9.08
N LEU A 36 -7.91 -13.50 -8.70
CA LEU A 36 -6.94 -12.64 -9.39
C LEU A 36 -5.54 -13.24 -9.34
N LEU A 37 -5.09 -13.70 -8.17
CA LEU A 37 -3.78 -14.34 -8.02
C LEU A 37 -3.67 -15.66 -8.80
N ARG A 38 -4.75 -16.45 -8.86
CA ARG A 38 -4.81 -17.65 -9.72
C ARG A 38 -4.76 -17.29 -11.19
N ALA A 39 -5.52 -16.29 -11.62
CA ALA A 39 -5.52 -15.82 -13.00
C ALA A 39 -4.14 -15.30 -13.40
N ASP A 40 -3.45 -14.60 -12.51
CA ASP A 40 -2.10 -14.11 -12.74
C ASP A 40 -1.08 -15.25 -12.83
N ALA A 41 -1.18 -16.26 -11.96
CA ALA A 41 -0.36 -17.46 -12.01
C ALA A 41 -0.59 -18.30 -13.30
N GLU A 42 -1.84 -18.43 -13.76
CA GLU A 42 -2.16 -19.08 -15.04
C GLU A 42 -1.64 -18.27 -16.22
N ARG A 43 -1.76 -16.95 -16.15
CA ARG A 43 -1.25 -16.04 -17.18
C ARG A 43 0.28 -16.09 -17.29
N ALA A 44 1.00 -16.20 -16.17
CA ALA A 44 2.46 -16.40 -16.15
C ALA A 44 2.87 -17.68 -16.91
N LYS A 45 2.05 -18.74 -16.83
CA LYS A 45 2.27 -19.99 -17.61
C LYS A 45 2.03 -19.81 -19.11
N THR A 46 1.17 -18.89 -19.51
CA THR A 46 0.85 -18.64 -20.93
C THR A 46 1.83 -17.69 -21.61
N GLY A 47 2.79 -17.14 -20.89
CA GLY A 47 3.78 -16.19 -21.44
C GLY A 47 3.22 -14.82 -21.81
N ILE A 48 1.97 -14.51 -21.41
CA ILE A 48 1.38 -13.19 -21.64
C ILE A 48 2.03 -12.20 -20.66
N PRO A 49 2.69 -11.13 -21.12
CA PRO A 49 3.39 -10.20 -20.25
C PRO A 49 2.42 -9.48 -19.29
N SER A 50 2.89 -9.12 -18.12
CA SER A 50 2.16 -8.23 -17.22
C SER A 50 1.87 -6.90 -17.91
N ARG A 51 0.71 -6.31 -17.62
CA ARG A 51 0.37 -4.96 -18.12
C ARG A 51 0.89 -3.85 -17.22
N ALA A 52 1.24 -4.18 -15.99
CA ALA A 52 1.74 -3.23 -15.01
C ALA A 52 2.80 -3.91 -14.13
N ASP A 53 3.94 -3.28 -14.01
CA ASP A 53 5.07 -3.74 -13.21
C ASP A 53 5.19 -2.94 -11.91
N HIS A 54 4.48 -1.80 -11.81
CA HIS A 54 4.55 -0.89 -10.68
C HIS A 54 3.15 -0.41 -10.27
N ILE A 55 2.99 -0.12 -8.98
CA ILE A 55 1.77 0.46 -8.41
C ILE A 55 2.15 1.74 -7.69
N ILE A 56 1.47 2.84 -8.03
CA ILE A 56 1.57 4.11 -7.32
C ILE A 56 0.21 4.41 -6.70
N ILE A 57 0.17 4.58 -5.38
CA ILE A 57 -1.02 4.96 -4.64
C ILE A 57 -0.89 6.44 -4.25
N LEU A 58 -1.73 7.29 -4.81
CA LEU A 58 -1.89 8.67 -4.39
C LEU A 58 -2.95 8.71 -3.28
N PHE A 59 -2.49 8.60 -2.04
CA PHE A 59 -3.38 8.63 -0.89
C PHE A 59 -3.63 10.08 -0.46
N LEU A 60 -4.84 10.55 -0.69
CA LEU A 60 -5.26 11.90 -0.34
C LEU A 60 -5.61 11.96 1.17
N ASN A 61 -4.57 12.06 2.00
CA ASN A 61 -4.74 12.18 3.45
C ASN A 61 -5.54 13.44 3.81
N GLY A 62 -6.39 13.34 4.84
CA GLY A 62 -7.29 14.43 5.22
C GLY A 62 -8.68 14.35 4.56
N GLY A 63 -8.89 13.42 3.61
CA GLY A 63 -10.20 13.08 3.07
C GLY A 63 -10.86 14.23 2.31
N PRO A 64 -10.30 14.69 1.18
CA PRO A 64 -10.96 15.69 0.36
C PRO A 64 -12.34 15.21 -0.06
N SER A 65 -13.29 16.14 -0.10
CA SER A 65 -14.69 15.86 -0.42
C SER A 65 -14.84 15.25 -1.82
N HIS A 66 -15.53 14.13 -1.92
CA HIS A 66 -15.85 13.53 -3.21
C HIS A 66 -16.79 14.41 -4.05
N LEU A 67 -17.62 15.23 -3.38
CA LEU A 67 -18.52 16.20 -4.04
C LEU A 67 -17.73 17.31 -4.72
N ASP A 68 -16.54 17.59 -4.23
CA ASP A 68 -15.65 18.63 -4.75
C ASP A 68 -14.61 18.10 -5.74
N THR A 69 -14.65 16.80 -6.07
CA THR A 69 -13.66 16.16 -6.94
C THR A 69 -14.28 15.33 -8.06
N TRP A 70 -14.72 14.10 -7.79
CA TRP A 70 -15.13 13.13 -8.83
C TRP A 70 -16.61 12.77 -8.82
N ASP A 71 -17.36 13.16 -7.80
CA ASP A 71 -18.79 12.85 -7.66
C ASP A 71 -19.62 14.10 -7.33
N MET A 72 -19.47 15.13 -8.12
CA MET A 72 -19.95 16.50 -7.89
C MET A 72 -21.47 16.65 -7.86
N LYS A 73 -22.21 15.68 -8.43
CA LYS A 73 -23.70 15.67 -8.47
C LYS A 73 -24.31 16.98 -8.98
N PRO A 74 -23.94 17.46 -10.18
CA PRO A 74 -24.31 18.79 -10.67
C PRO A 74 -25.83 19.03 -10.75
N ASP A 75 -26.61 17.95 -10.94
CA ASP A 75 -28.07 18.01 -11.05
C ASP A 75 -28.80 18.05 -9.70
N GLN A 76 -28.07 18.00 -8.60
CA GLN A 76 -28.64 18.08 -7.25
C GLN A 76 -28.77 19.53 -6.78
N PRO A 77 -29.68 19.79 -5.79
CA PRO A 77 -29.81 21.10 -5.16
C PRO A 77 -28.51 21.65 -4.59
N ALA A 78 -28.38 22.95 -4.46
CA ALA A 78 -27.18 23.64 -4.01
C ALA A 78 -26.67 23.16 -2.63
N GLU A 79 -27.58 22.70 -1.78
CA GLU A 79 -27.28 22.17 -0.45
C GLU A 79 -26.56 20.80 -0.49
N ILE A 80 -26.60 20.11 -1.64
CA ILE A 80 -26.00 18.78 -1.82
C ILE A 80 -24.76 18.86 -2.71
N ARG A 81 -24.85 19.62 -3.81
CA ARG A 81 -23.72 19.80 -4.73
C ARG A 81 -22.67 20.72 -4.12
N GLY A 82 -21.40 20.49 -4.45
CA GLY A 82 -20.30 21.38 -4.07
C GLY A 82 -20.36 22.75 -4.77
N GLU A 83 -19.51 23.67 -4.33
CA GLU A 83 -19.39 25.02 -4.90
C GLU A 83 -18.68 25.04 -6.27
N PHE A 84 -17.82 24.06 -6.52
CA PHE A 84 -17.01 24.00 -7.73
C PHE A 84 -17.82 23.57 -8.95
N GLN A 85 -17.37 23.99 -10.12
CA GLN A 85 -18.04 23.70 -11.39
C GLN A 85 -17.51 22.43 -12.03
N PRO A 86 -18.41 21.61 -12.61
CA PRO A 86 -17.99 20.44 -13.39
C PRO A 86 -17.44 20.85 -14.76
N ILE A 87 -16.31 20.30 -15.15
CA ILE A 87 -15.78 20.39 -16.50
C ILE A 87 -15.91 19.07 -17.25
N ALA A 88 -16.02 19.16 -18.57
CA ALA A 88 -16.07 17.97 -19.43
C ALA A 88 -14.79 17.15 -19.33
N SER A 89 -14.92 15.83 -19.32
CA SER A 89 -13.79 14.92 -19.37
C SER A 89 -13.75 14.16 -20.69
N SER A 90 -12.69 13.34 -20.88
CA SER A 90 -12.60 12.44 -22.04
C SER A 90 -13.63 11.30 -22.03
N LEU A 91 -14.36 11.12 -20.92
CA LEU A 91 -15.51 10.22 -20.85
C LEU A 91 -16.80 11.03 -20.90
N PRO A 92 -17.65 10.84 -21.93
CA PRO A 92 -18.98 11.42 -21.97
C PRO A 92 -19.75 11.07 -20.69
N SER A 93 -20.48 12.03 -20.11
CA SER A 93 -21.30 11.88 -18.90
C SER A 93 -20.54 11.65 -17.59
N VAL A 94 -19.22 11.79 -17.58
CA VAL A 94 -18.40 11.70 -16.34
C VAL A 94 -17.61 13.01 -16.18
N PRO A 95 -18.25 14.11 -15.77
CA PRO A 95 -17.54 15.35 -15.49
C PRO A 95 -16.65 15.20 -14.24
N VAL A 96 -15.63 16.02 -14.20
CA VAL A 96 -14.74 16.16 -13.02
C VAL A 96 -14.70 17.62 -12.58
N CYS A 97 -14.20 17.89 -11.38
CA CYS A 97 -14.07 19.25 -10.86
C CYS A 97 -13.16 20.11 -11.75
N GLU A 98 -13.50 21.41 -11.89
CA GLU A 98 -12.70 22.41 -12.61
C GLU A 98 -11.25 22.53 -12.13
N HIS A 99 -10.98 22.12 -10.87
CA HIS A 99 -9.63 22.07 -10.30
C HIS A 99 -8.83 20.83 -10.70
N LEU A 100 -9.40 19.95 -11.53
CA LEU A 100 -8.73 18.75 -12.05
C LEU A 100 -8.56 18.79 -13.60
N PRO A 101 -8.10 19.92 -14.19
CA PRO A 101 -8.04 20.08 -15.64
C PRO A 101 -7.05 19.13 -16.29
N HIS A 102 -5.99 18.74 -15.60
CA HIS A 102 -5.01 17.78 -16.10
C HIS A 102 -5.48 16.34 -16.03
N LEU A 103 -6.42 16.01 -15.14
CA LEU A 103 -7.02 14.68 -15.06
C LEU A 103 -8.12 14.49 -16.13
N ALA A 104 -8.90 15.51 -16.41
CA ALA A 104 -10.03 15.46 -17.31
C ALA A 104 -9.73 14.77 -18.67
N PRO A 105 -8.62 15.06 -19.38
CA PRO A 105 -8.27 14.39 -20.64
C PRO A 105 -7.94 12.90 -20.49
N HIS A 106 -7.62 12.43 -19.29
CA HIS A 106 -7.17 11.07 -19.02
C HIS A 106 -8.24 10.15 -18.42
N MET A 107 -9.46 10.65 -18.21
CA MET A 107 -10.55 9.90 -17.60
C MET A 107 -10.90 8.60 -18.35
N HIS A 108 -10.69 8.53 -19.66
CA HIS A 108 -10.87 7.30 -20.45
C HIS A 108 -9.91 6.15 -20.04
N ARG A 109 -8.87 6.44 -19.24
CA ARG A 109 -7.93 5.46 -18.68
C ARG A 109 -8.22 5.16 -17.21
N CYS A 110 -9.23 5.81 -16.62
CA CYS A 110 -9.55 5.71 -15.20
C CYS A 110 -10.77 4.81 -14.99
N THR A 111 -10.79 4.13 -13.86
CA THR A 111 -12.00 3.50 -13.32
C THR A 111 -12.40 4.26 -12.07
N LEU A 112 -13.60 4.81 -12.07
CA LEU A 112 -14.15 5.57 -10.95
C LEU A 112 -15.10 4.69 -10.13
N ILE A 113 -14.75 4.42 -8.88
CA ILE A 113 -15.55 3.61 -7.96
C ILE A 113 -16.17 4.54 -6.90
N ARG A 114 -17.42 4.96 -7.14
CA ARG A 114 -18.15 5.89 -6.28
C ARG A 114 -18.80 5.24 -5.05
N SER A 115 -18.81 3.92 -4.97
CA SER A 115 -19.45 3.16 -3.89
C SER A 115 -18.52 2.76 -2.76
N VAL A 116 -17.26 3.20 -2.78
CA VAL A 116 -16.31 2.90 -1.70
C VAL A 116 -16.74 3.63 -0.43
N HIS A 117 -16.93 2.88 0.63
CA HIS A 117 -17.28 3.40 1.95
C HIS A 117 -16.75 2.48 3.04
N HIS A 118 -16.69 2.96 4.25
CA HIS A 118 -16.39 2.18 5.46
C HIS A 118 -17.40 2.50 6.57
N SER A 119 -17.47 1.64 7.58
CA SER A 119 -18.34 1.78 8.75
C SER A 119 -17.64 2.43 9.95
N VAL A 120 -16.37 2.77 9.82
CA VAL A 120 -15.58 3.39 10.89
C VAL A 120 -16.12 4.80 11.15
N ASN A 121 -16.46 5.07 12.41
CA ASN A 121 -16.89 6.40 12.83
C ASN A 121 -15.73 7.40 12.72
N ASN A 122 -15.92 8.60 13.20
CA ASN A 122 -15.01 9.76 13.10
C ASN A 122 -13.63 9.55 13.77
N ALA A 123 -12.99 8.42 13.48
CA ALA A 123 -11.65 8.04 13.97
C ALA A 123 -10.67 8.01 12.80
N HIS A 124 -9.91 9.09 12.60
CA HIS A 124 -9.04 9.29 11.43
C HIS A 124 -8.07 8.14 11.20
N ALA A 125 -7.34 7.71 12.23
CA ALA A 125 -6.36 6.64 12.10
C ALA A 125 -6.98 5.30 11.69
N LEU A 126 -8.18 4.99 12.21
CA LEU A 126 -8.91 3.77 11.85
C LEU A 126 -9.47 3.84 10.42
N ALA A 127 -9.92 5.02 10.00
CA ALA A 127 -10.37 5.24 8.63
C ALA A 127 -9.24 5.09 7.61
N VAL A 128 -8.06 5.65 7.90
CA VAL A 128 -6.84 5.48 7.09
C VAL A 128 -6.47 4.00 7.01
N TYR A 129 -6.42 3.31 8.14
CA TYR A 129 -6.14 1.88 8.18
C TYR A 129 -7.10 1.06 7.32
N THR A 130 -8.41 1.29 7.49
CA THR A 130 -9.43 0.56 6.73
C THR A 130 -9.33 0.84 5.23
N SER A 131 -9.07 2.08 4.87
CA SER A 131 -8.92 2.49 3.46
C SER A 131 -7.72 1.83 2.77
N LEU A 132 -6.61 1.66 3.48
CA LEU A 132 -5.36 1.13 2.92
C LEU A 132 -5.21 -0.39 3.03
N THR A 133 -5.94 -1.02 3.97
CA THR A 133 -5.83 -2.47 4.19
C THR A 133 -7.09 -3.24 3.78
N GLY A 134 -8.23 -2.56 3.66
CA GLY A 134 -9.54 -3.19 3.45
C GLY A 134 -10.09 -3.89 4.69
N HIS A 135 -9.46 -3.72 5.86
CA HIS A 135 -9.85 -4.36 7.10
C HIS A 135 -10.18 -3.35 8.19
N ASP A 136 -11.18 -3.64 9.00
CA ASP A 136 -11.49 -2.91 10.21
C ASP A 136 -10.62 -3.43 11.36
N LYS A 137 -10.04 -2.54 12.17
CA LYS A 137 -9.31 -2.92 13.39
C LYS A 137 -10.22 -3.44 14.50
N GLY A 138 -11.53 -3.23 14.37
CA GLY A 138 -12.51 -3.54 15.40
C GLY A 138 -12.33 -2.70 16.66
N GLU A 139 -13.14 -2.98 17.68
CA GLU A 139 -13.15 -2.24 18.95
C GLU A 139 -11.88 -2.40 19.80
N ARG A 140 -11.06 -3.42 19.49
CA ARG A 140 -9.88 -3.76 20.30
C ARG A 140 -8.73 -2.76 20.19
N ASN A 141 -8.71 -1.91 19.18
CA ASN A 141 -7.63 -0.94 18.98
C ASN A 141 -8.17 0.48 18.73
N VAL A 142 -8.97 0.96 19.69
CA VAL A 142 -9.56 2.30 19.67
C VAL A 142 -8.53 3.45 19.58
N ASN A 143 -7.26 3.17 19.90
CA ASN A 143 -6.22 4.21 19.93
C ASN A 143 -5.56 4.46 18.56
N GLY A 144 -5.96 3.76 17.52
CA GLY A 144 -5.43 3.99 16.17
C GLY A 144 -3.91 3.82 16.00
N ARG A 145 -3.23 3.17 16.97
CA ARG A 145 -1.77 2.98 16.92
C ARG A 145 -1.40 1.84 15.99
N VAL A 146 -0.21 1.93 15.40
CA VAL A 146 0.41 0.84 14.66
C VAL A 146 0.66 -0.36 15.57
N SER A 147 0.30 -1.55 15.11
CA SER A 147 0.48 -2.81 15.82
C SER A 147 1.10 -3.86 14.91
N PRO A 148 1.95 -4.76 15.43
CA PRO A 148 2.42 -5.91 14.67
C PRO A 148 1.31 -6.91 14.28
N GLU A 149 0.13 -6.80 14.92
CA GLU A 149 -1.06 -7.60 14.62
C GLU A 149 -1.95 -6.95 13.53
N ASP A 150 -1.56 -5.79 13.01
CA ASP A 150 -2.30 -5.12 11.94
C ASP A 150 -2.25 -5.94 10.65
N HIS A 151 -3.32 -5.85 9.87
CA HIS A 151 -3.26 -6.33 8.49
C HIS A 151 -2.23 -5.51 7.71
N PRO A 152 -1.44 -6.18 6.85
CA PRO A 152 -0.38 -5.51 6.12
C PRO A 152 -0.94 -4.53 5.09
N ALA A 153 -0.20 -3.46 4.86
CA ALA A 153 -0.44 -2.55 3.76
C ALA A 153 -0.35 -3.25 2.40
N VAL A 154 -1.04 -2.71 1.39
CA VAL A 154 -1.01 -3.25 0.02
C VAL A 154 0.44 -3.37 -0.50
N GLY A 155 1.29 -2.35 -0.27
CA GLY A 155 2.70 -2.39 -0.67
C GLY A 155 3.49 -3.51 0.01
N SER A 156 3.22 -3.79 1.28
CA SER A 156 3.82 -4.91 2.03
C SER A 156 3.41 -6.26 1.48
N VAL A 157 2.12 -6.42 1.11
CA VAL A 157 1.61 -7.64 0.47
C VAL A 157 2.29 -7.86 -0.88
N PHE A 158 2.38 -6.82 -1.72
CA PHE A 158 3.07 -6.91 -3.01
C PHE A 158 4.54 -7.25 -2.85
N SER A 159 5.24 -6.63 -1.90
CA SER A 159 6.66 -6.92 -1.62
C SER A 159 6.90 -8.38 -1.25
N LYS A 160 5.93 -9.01 -0.57
CA LYS A 160 6.00 -10.43 -0.20
C LYS A 160 5.68 -11.35 -1.36
N LEU A 161 4.65 -11.04 -2.14
CA LEU A 161 4.18 -11.89 -3.23
C LEU A 161 5.05 -11.79 -4.48
N TYR A 162 5.61 -10.61 -4.72
CA TYR A 162 6.43 -10.28 -5.88
C TYR A 162 7.76 -9.65 -5.44
N PRO A 163 8.64 -10.43 -4.79
CA PRO A 163 9.93 -9.91 -4.38
C PRO A 163 10.71 -9.44 -5.62
N PRO A 164 11.33 -8.26 -5.58
CA PRO A 164 12.07 -7.76 -6.71
C PRO A 164 13.26 -8.68 -7.03
N THR A 165 13.51 -8.89 -8.31
CA THR A 165 14.65 -9.68 -8.82
C THR A 165 15.95 -8.88 -8.82
N GLN A 166 15.86 -7.57 -8.74
CA GLN A 166 16.97 -6.63 -8.65
C GLN A 166 17.08 -6.08 -7.22
N PRO A 167 18.27 -5.63 -6.78
CA PRO A 167 18.45 -5.02 -5.47
C PRO A 167 17.88 -3.60 -5.43
N ILE A 168 16.56 -3.49 -5.43
CA ILE A 168 15.78 -2.26 -5.29
C ILE A 168 14.85 -2.35 -4.09
N VAL A 169 14.45 -1.21 -3.54
CA VAL A 169 13.47 -1.13 -2.47
C VAL A 169 12.08 -1.41 -3.04
N PRO A 170 11.39 -2.48 -2.58
CA PRO A 170 10.13 -2.91 -3.19
C PRO A 170 8.94 -2.04 -2.81
N TYR A 171 8.99 -1.36 -1.66
CA TYR A 171 7.91 -0.53 -1.15
C TYR A 171 8.46 0.75 -0.54
N VAL A 172 8.02 1.88 -1.05
CA VAL A 172 8.42 3.23 -0.61
C VAL A 172 7.19 4.02 -0.24
N SER A 173 7.26 4.79 0.83
CA SER A 173 6.22 5.74 1.26
C SER A 173 6.79 7.15 1.32
N LEU A 174 6.11 8.09 0.70
CA LEU A 174 6.50 9.51 0.57
C LEU A 174 5.32 10.39 0.97
N PRO A 175 5.53 11.67 1.27
CA PRO A 175 6.79 12.37 1.55
C PRO A 175 7.09 12.43 3.06
N TYR A 176 6.23 11.87 3.90
CA TYR A 176 6.33 11.90 5.36
C TYR A 176 5.61 10.71 6.00
N ILE A 177 5.89 10.47 7.26
CA ILE A 177 5.13 9.52 8.07
C ILE A 177 3.84 10.21 8.51
N THR A 178 2.70 9.72 8.02
CA THR A 178 1.39 10.26 8.43
C THR A 178 1.14 10.05 9.92
N GLN A 179 0.60 11.07 10.59
CA GLN A 179 0.36 11.08 12.03
C GLN A 179 -1.09 11.47 12.34
N GLU A 180 -1.56 11.05 13.50
CA GLU A 180 -2.85 11.48 14.03
C GLU A 180 -2.71 12.90 14.62
N GLY A 181 -3.18 13.90 13.86
CA GLY A 181 -2.98 15.30 14.21
C GLY A 181 -1.51 15.75 14.20
N ALA A 182 -1.26 16.97 14.67
CA ALA A 182 0.09 17.52 14.74
C ALA A 182 0.88 16.88 15.90
N GLY A 183 1.88 16.07 15.58
CA GLY A 183 2.75 15.42 16.57
C GLY A 183 2.14 14.18 17.25
N GLY A 184 1.05 13.65 16.73
CA GLY A 184 0.45 12.40 17.18
C GLY A 184 1.27 11.17 16.77
N PRO A 185 0.82 9.96 17.16
CA PRO A 185 1.49 8.73 16.77
C PRO A 185 1.35 8.49 15.25
N PRO A 186 2.27 7.71 14.64
CA PRO A 186 2.13 7.27 13.26
C PRO A 186 0.80 6.57 13.02
N GLN A 187 0.15 6.90 11.91
CA GLN A 187 -1.11 6.26 11.52
C GLN A 187 -0.86 4.84 11.01
N PRO A 188 -1.74 3.88 11.34
CA PRO A 188 -1.67 2.51 10.83
C PRO A 188 -2.07 2.44 9.33
N GLY A 189 -1.85 1.27 8.70
CA GLY A 189 -2.24 1.03 7.31
C GLY A 189 -1.11 1.17 6.30
N PHE A 190 0.08 1.62 6.74
CA PHE A 190 1.26 1.74 5.87
C PHE A 190 2.29 0.64 6.10
N TYR A 191 2.17 -0.15 7.14
CA TYR A 191 3.21 -1.04 7.66
C TYR A 191 2.99 -2.50 7.28
N GLY A 192 4.02 -3.31 7.51
CA GLY A 192 4.00 -4.75 7.27
C GLY A 192 3.06 -5.54 8.16
N GLY A 193 2.77 -5.03 9.37
CA GLY A 193 1.86 -5.67 10.32
C GLY A 193 2.21 -7.15 10.54
N LEU A 194 1.25 -8.03 10.30
CA LEU A 194 1.41 -9.50 10.42
C LEU A 194 2.53 -10.09 9.57
N LEU A 195 2.98 -9.41 8.52
CA LEU A 195 4.12 -9.84 7.72
C LEU A 195 5.47 -9.50 8.38
N GLY A 196 5.45 -8.62 9.37
CA GLY A 196 6.63 -8.18 10.10
C GLY A 196 7.38 -7.00 9.47
N LYS A 197 8.29 -6.44 10.25
CA LYS A 197 9.08 -5.24 9.90
C LYS A 197 9.86 -5.32 8.55
N PRO A 198 10.36 -6.47 8.10
CA PRO A 198 11.03 -6.54 6.80
C PRO A 198 10.16 -6.14 5.61
N PHE A 199 8.85 -6.08 5.80
CA PHE A 199 7.87 -5.64 4.80
C PHE A 199 7.33 -4.24 5.05
N ASP A 200 7.87 -3.50 6.03
CA ASP A 200 7.58 -2.09 6.20
C ASP A 200 8.12 -1.29 5.00
N PRO A 201 7.52 -0.15 4.65
CA PRO A 201 8.04 0.71 3.61
C PRO A 201 9.36 1.38 4.00
N LEU A 202 10.18 1.72 3.02
CA LEU A 202 11.17 2.77 3.19
C LEU A 202 10.41 4.10 3.24
N PHE A 203 10.46 4.79 4.37
CA PHE A 203 9.91 6.12 4.50
C PHE A 203 10.90 7.18 4.01
N VAL A 204 10.56 7.87 2.95
CA VAL A 204 11.30 9.04 2.48
C VAL A 204 10.68 10.27 3.12
N THR A 205 11.33 10.81 4.15
CA THR A 205 10.78 11.88 4.98
C THR A 205 11.41 13.26 4.69
N ARG A 206 12.29 13.33 3.69
CA ARG A 206 12.91 14.57 3.22
C ARG A 206 12.32 14.98 1.89
N ASP A 207 12.30 16.25 1.61
CA ASP A 207 11.88 16.76 0.31
C ASP A 207 12.85 16.30 -0.79
N PRO A 208 12.40 15.48 -1.75
CA PRO A 208 13.24 15.03 -2.84
C PRO A 208 13.74 16.14 -3.77
N ASN A 209 13.07 17.30 -3.78
CA ASN A 209 13.47 18.47 -4.56
C ASN A 209 14.50 19.36 -3.85
N ALA A 210 14.77 19.10 -2.57
CA ALA A 210 15.77 19.87 -1.84
C ALA A 210 17.18 19.65 -2.40
N ALA A 211 17.97 20.71 -2.44
CA ALA A 211 19.37 20.62 -2.85
C ALA A 211 20.13 19.65 -1.93
N GLY A 212 20.87 18.73 -2.54
CA GLY A 212 21.61 17.70 -1.80
C GLY A 212 20.73 16.61 -1.17
N PHE A 213 19.54 16.39 -1.72
CA PHE A 213 18.67 15.28 -1.28
C PHE A 213 19.41 13.96 -1.31
N SER A 214 19.32 13.23 -0.21
CA SER A 214 19.85 11.88 -0.07
C SER A 214 19.01 11.10 0.94
N ILE A 215 19.07 9.78 0.86
CA ILE A 215 18.46 8.89 1.82
C ILE A 215 19.58 8.27 2.66
N PRO A 216 19.81 8.77 3.89
CA PRO A 216 20.90 8.29 4.73
C PRO A 216 20.84 6.80 5.01
N GLU A 217 19.64 6.26 5.08
CA GLU A 217 19.37 4.82 5.32
C GLU A 217 19.86 3.91 4.19
N LEU A 218 20.08 4.48 2.99
CA LEU A 218 20.59 3.80 1.80
C LEU A 218 22.02 4.20 1.45
N ALA A 219 22.64 5.03 2.25
CA ALA A 219 24.03 5.46 2.06
C ALA A 219 24.96 4.70 3.00
N LEU A 220 26.12 4.31 2.50
CA LEU A 220 27.21 3.93 3.39
C LEU A 220 27.69 5.17 4.14
N GLN A 221 28.04 5.02 5.43
CA GLN A 221 28.63 6.12 6.18
C GLN A 221 29.96 6.54 5.53
N ASP A 222 30.27 7.83 5.58
CA ASP A 222 31.43 8.41 4.89
C ASP A 222 32.77 7.79 5.30
N ASP A 223 32.86 7.23 6.52
CA ASP A 223 34.03 6.55 7.05
C ASP A 223 34.14 5.07 6.62
N VAL A 224 33.11 4.54 5.93
CA VAL A 224 33.07 3.15 5.46
C VAL A 224 33.30 3.09 3.96
N ALA A 225 34.56 2.95 3.55
CA ALA A 225 34.88 2.70 2.17
C ALA A 225 34.21 1.40 1.65
N HIS A 226 33.78 1.41 0.39
CA HIS A 226 33.04 0.30 -0.23
C HIS A 226 33.80 -1.04 -0.16
N ASP A 227 35.10 -1.04 -0.32
CA ASP A 227 35.94 -2.25 -0.19
C ASP A 227 35.99 -2.79 1.25
N ARG A 228 35.96 -1.90 2.25
CA ARG A 228 35.88 -2.27 3.66
C ARG A 228 34.51 -2.88 3.98
N PHE A 229 33.45 -2.33 3.41
CA PHE A 229 32.08 -2.88 3.54
C PHE A 229 32.00 -4.28 2.94
N THR A 230 32.51 -4.48 1.72
CA THR A 230 32.54 -5.77 1.03
C THR A 230 33.31 -6.80 1.83
N ARG A 231 34.52 -6.47 2.31
CA ARG A 231 35.32 -7.37 3.13
C ARG A 231 34.62 -7.79 4.44
N ARG A 232 33.93 -6.87 5.08
CA ARG A 232 33.14 -7.18 6.31
C ARG A 232 31.99 -8.11 6.00
N ARG A 233 31.31 -7.93 4.88
CA ARG A 233 30.22 -8.81 4.43
C ARG A 233 30.76 -10.22 4.16
N ASP A 234 31.88 -10.34 3.45
CA ASP A 234 32.48 -11.62 3.11
C ASP A 234 32.98 -12.35 4.36
N LEU A 235 33.61 -11.64 5.30
CA LEU A 235 34.04 -12.20 6.59
C LEU A 235 32.85 -12.71 7.41
N ARG A 236 31.75 -11.95 7.45
CA ARG A 236 30.52 -12.39 8.10
C ARG A 236 30.01 -13.69 7.47
N GLY A 237 29.92 -13.78 6.13
CA GLY A 237 29.50 -15.00 5.43
C GLY A 237 30.36 -16.21 5.78
N GLN A 238 31.68 -16.02 5.91
CA GLN A 238 32.62 -17.09 6.34
C GLN A 238 32.37 -17.53 7.79
N LEU A 239 32.10 -16.58 8.70
CA LEU A 239 31.75 -16.87 10.09
C LEU A 239 30.42 -17.61 10.20
N ASP A 240 29.40 -17.13 9.50
CA ASP A 240 28.07 -17.77 9.49
C ASP A 240 28.13 -19.20 8.93
N ALA A 241 29.01 -19.46 7.97
CA ALA A 241 29.24 -20.80 7.43
C ALA A 241 29.95 -21.77 8.41
N THR A 242 30.69 -21.24 9.38
CA THR A 242 31.39 -22.02 10.40
C THR A 242 30.57 -22.28 11.66
N PHE A 243 29.57 -21.47 11.94
CA PHE A 243 28.66 -21.67 13.07
C PHE A 243 27.49 -22.59 12.68
N ASP A 244 27.36 -23.67 13.44
CA ASP A 244 26.55 -24.85 13.20
C ASP A 244 25.05 -24.59 12.95
N SER A 245 24.52 -25.48 12.16
CA SER A 245 23.24 -25.59 11.48
C SER A 245 21.94 -25.51 12.35
N ARG A 246 22.00 -25.53 13.68
CA ARG A 246 20.79 -25.46 14.52
C ARG A 246 20.28 -24.04 14.76
N ALA A 247 21.18 -23.13 15.12
CA ALA A 247 20.86 -21.70 15.22
C ALA A 247 20.50 -21.11 13.84
N SER A 248 21.08 -21.64 12.78
CA SER A 248 20.88 -21.25 11.39
C SER A 248 19.43 -21.43 10.89
N ARG A 249 18.67 -22.40 11.39
CA ARG A 249 17.27 -22.59 10.95
C ARG A 249 16.30 -21.61 11.58
N GLU A 250 16.51 -21.24 12.83
CA GLU A 250 15.67 -20.23 13.52
C GLU A 250 15.97 -18.82 13.01
N THR A 251 17.18 -18.55 12.56
CA THR A 251 17.63 -17.26 12.05
C THR A 251 17.68 -17.16 10.53
N ALA A 252 17.36 -18.22 9.79
CA ALA A 252 17.45 -18.24 8.33
C ALA A 252 16.63 -17.14 7.66
N GLY A 253 15.44 -16.85 8.19
CA GLY A 253 14.63 -15.73 7.72
C GLY A 253 15.28 -14.37 7.98
N LEU A 254 15.88 -14.19 9.15
CA LEU A 254 16.57 -12.94 9.52
C LEU A 254 17.82 -12.73 8.66
N ASN A 255 18.59 -13.80 8.41
CA ASN A 255 19.76 -13.74 7.55
C ASN A 255 19.43 -13.31 6.12
N GLY A 256 18.34 -13.83 5.54
CA GLY A 256 17.89 -13.42 4.20
C GLY A 256 17.53 -11.94 4.11
N PHE A 257 16.89 -11.38 5.15
CA PHE A 257 16.60 -9.93 5.19
C PHE A 257 17.85 -9.07 5.39
N GLN A 258 18.79 -9.52 6.18
CA GLN A 258 20.07 -8.82 6.36
C GLN A 258 20.90 -8.83 5.07
N GLU A 259 20.97 -9.95 4.37
CA GLU A 259 21.61 -10.06 3.05
C GLU A 259 21.00 -9.07 2.07
N ARG A 260 19.66 -9.03 2.02
CA ARG A 260 18.95 -8.09 1.17
C ARG A 260 19.24 -6.63 1.53
N ALA A 261 19.29 -6.29 2.81
CA ALA A 261 19.67 -4.95 3.25
C ALA A 261 21.09 -4.58 2.82
N LEU A 262 22.05 -5.51 2.93
CA LEU A 262 23.42 -5.30 2.49
C LEU A 262 23.51 -5.15 0.96
N GLU A 263 22.73 -5.91 0.19
CA GLU A 263 22.61 -5.76 -1.25
C GLU A 263 22.08 -4.37 -1.64
N LEU A 264 21.03 -3.89 -0.97
CA LEU A 264 20.47 -2.55 -1.22
C LEU A 264 21.49 -1.44 -0.95
N LEU A 265 22.24 -1.52 0.16
CA LEU A 265 23.27 -0.55 0.52
C LEU A 265 24.42 -0.51 -0.50
N SER A 266 24.74 -1.66 -1.11
CA SER A 266 25.81 -1.78 -2.11
C SER A 266 25.33 -1.56 -3.55
N SER A 267 24.02 -1.42 -3.78
CA SER A 267 23.44 -1.33 -5.12
C SER A 267 23.54 0.07 -5.72
N PRO A 268 24.29 0.27 -6.81
CA PRO A 268 24.26 1.53 -7.55
C PRO A 268 22.87 1.86 -8.12
N MET A 269 22.07 0.85 -8.43
CA MET A 269 20.70 1.02 -8.93
C MET A 269 19.81 1.66 -7.86
N THR A 270 19.85 1.15 -6.63
CA THR A 270 19.10 1.73 -5.50
C THR A 270 19.55 3.16 -5.21
N GLN A 271 20.85 3.40 -5.17
CA GLN A 271 21.37 4.75 -4.94
C GLN A 271 20.98 5.73 -6.04
N ASN A 272 20.99 5.28 -7.31
CA ASN A 272 20.62 6.12 -8.44
C ASN A 272 19.12 6.39 -8.52
N ALA A 273 18.28 5.48 -8.05
CA ALA A 273 16.82 5.65 -8.06
C ALA A 273 16.32 6.87 -7.26
N PHE A 274 17.14 7.37 -6.34
CA PHE A 274 16.83 8.54 -5.50
C PHE A 274 17.64 9.78 -5.88
N ARG A 275 18.34 9.79 -7.02
CA ARG A 275 19.10 10.93 -7.52
C ARG A 275 18.30 11.69 -8.56
N LEU A 276 17.40 12.56 -8.09
CA LEU A 276 16.52 13.34 -8.96
C LEU A 276 17.27 14.30 -9.87
N GLU A 277 18.49 14.71 -9.52
CA GLU A 277 19.34 15.54 -10.37
C GLU A 277 19.75 14.88 -11.70
N ARG A 278 19.54 13.55 -11.81
CA ARG A 278 19.77 12.79 -13.05
C ARG A 278 18.56 12.70 -13.95
N GLU A 279 17.40 13.08 -13.45
CA GLU A 279 16.17 13.10 -14.23
C GLU A 279 16.14 14.35 -15.12
N SER A 280 15.52 14.22 -16.29
CA SER A 280 15.33 15.34 -17.19
C SER A 280 14.37 16.38 -16.61
N ASP A 281 14.51 17.64 -17.02
CA ASP A 281 13.61 18.71 -16.59
C ASP A 281 12.15 18.42 -16.90
N SER A 282 11.87 17.70 -18.00
CA SER A 282 10.51 17.29 -18.37
C SER A 282 9.88 16.24 -17.43
N VAL A 283 10.70 15.52 -16.66
CA VAL A 283 10.23 14.56 -15.64
C VAL A 283 10.08 15.27 -14.29
N ARG A 284 10.87 16.30 -14.05
CA ARG A 284 10.88 17.06 -12.80
C ARG A 284 9.86 18.20 -12.75
N ALA A 285 9.33 18.63 -13.89
CA ALA A 285 8.29 19.66 -14.02
C ALA A 285 6.90 19.10 -13.70
#